data_692ea7993cbcfc332f7b35b6b3ea8f1a
#
_entry.id   692ea7993cbcfc332f7b35b6b3ea8f1a
#
_cell.length_a   1.000
_cell.length_b   1.000
_cell.length_c   1.000
_cell.angle_alpha   90.00
_cell.angle_beta   90.00
_cell.angle_gamma   90.00
#
_symmetry.space_group_name_H-M   'P 1'
#
loop_
_entity.id
_entity.type
_entity.pdbx_description
1 polymer ?
#
loop_
_entity_poly.entity_id
_entity_poly.type
_entity_poly.pdbx_seq_one_letter_code
_entity_poly.pdbx_strand_id
1 'polypeptide(L)'
;MPQLPTGILYSKLKAAIPNAVWQTSPDELAPAEVIIPDLGRVLIYLWTLTPDRSRQGRPPGEHKIQMIGDGQQRGQREDMIFLSDSETVLAGFSPDYGVFAIWEARYHQRYAYSRNVQVREHLLEEARKTGWAVDEPRRVTTGREVRGAVSPGNLTRFIRLAREADLQGLTAERKEAFLISSGRNLPIKNKSPDYVESLRQRELVTRAVRDTTFSPKVKLAFGYMCGVCNVQLDIVEAAHIIPISEEGSVDELWNAISLCPNHHTLFDARLLLIKPDLGITSDDAVIQFLQSEGRAEGAADLLRRYSSSYLRKPSFWQEADLRDRMQTALGRRLAQSAVSA
;
A
#
# COMPACT_ATOMS: atom_id res chain seq x y z
N MET A 1 16.06 -17.92 16.11
CA MET A 1 14.87 -17.99 16.97
C MET A 1 14.15 -19.29 16.74
N PRO A 2 13.41 -19.86 17.69
CA PRO A 2 12.55 -21.00 17.47
C PRO A 2 11.40 -20.62 16.52
N GLN A 3 10.82 -21.60 15.85
CA GLN A 3 9.60 -21.43 15.08
C GLN A 3 8.47 -20.95 15.99
N LEU A 4 7.66 -20.02 15.50
CA LEU A 4 6.47 -19.59 16.25
C LEU A 4 5.43 -20.71 16.27
N PRO A 5 4.74 -20.90 17.39
CA PRO A 5 3.56 -21.78 17.43
C PRO A 5 2.51 -21.37 16.40
N THR A 6 1.83 -22.38 15.81
CA THR A 6 0.82 -22.18 14.75
C THR A 6 -0.25 -21.18 15.16
N GLY A 7 -0.77 -21.25 16.40
CA GLY A 7 -1.77 -20.31 16.91
C GLY A 7 -1.28 -18.85 16.96
N ILE A 8 0.03 -18.61 17.19
CA ILE A 8 0.60 -17.25 17.14
C ILE A 8 0.69 -16.78 15.69
N LEU A 9 1.15 -17.61 14.75
CA LEU A 9 1.18 -17.30 13.34
C LEU A 9 -0.22 -16.98 12.81
N TYR A 10 -1.23 -17.79 13.19
CA TYR A 10 -2.63 -17.53 12.86
C TYR A 10 -3.10 -16.17 13.35
N SER A 11 -2.79 -15.83 14.61
CA SER A 11 -3.15 -14.53 15.18
C SER A 11 -2.51 -13.37 14.43
N LYS A 12 -1.25 -13.52 13.98
CA LYS A 12 -0.55 -12.51 13.15
C LYS A 12 -1.20 -12.37 11.78
N LEU A 13 -1.54 -13.49 11.15
CA LEU A 13 -2.21 -13.49 9.86
C LEU A 13 -3.61 -12.87 9.95
N LYS A 14 -4.38 -13.24 10.99
CA LYS A 14 -5.72 -12.70 11.24
C LYS A 14 -5.69 -11.20 11.47
N ALA A 15 -4.71 -10.70 12.21
CA ALA A 15 -4.53 -9.26 12.42
C ALA A 15 -4.14 -8.52 11.12
N ALA A 16 -3.46 -9.20 10.19
CA ALA A 16 -3.08 -8.63 8.89
C ALA A 16 -4.24 -8.59 7.88
N ILE A 17 -5.30 -9.42 8.09
CA ILE A 17 -6.47 -9.51 7.21
C ILE A 17 -7.76 -9.37 8.04
N PRO A 18 -8.02 -8.19 8.64
CA PRO A 18 -9.06 -8.05 9.66
C PRO A 18 -10.50 -8.22 9.12
N ASN A 19 -10.72 -8.00 7.83
CA ASN A 19 -12.05 -8.03 7.21
C ASN A 19 -12.35 -9.37 6.50
N ALA A 20 -11.55 -10.40 6.76
CA ALA A 20 -11.71 -11.69 6.12
C ALA A 20 -12.63 -12.63 6.91
N VAL A 21 -13.33 -13.50 6.20
CA VAL A 21 -14.09 -14.62 6.78
C VAL A 21 -13.21 -15.86 6.75
N TRP A 22 -12.89 -16.39 7.92
CA TRP A 22 -12.00 -17.53 8.12
C TRP A 22 -12.78 -18.85 8.04
N GLN A 23 -12.29 -19.78 7.23
CA GLN A 23 -12.90 -21.10 7.03
C GLN A 23 -12.14 -22.22 7.77
N THR A 24 -10.86 -21.97 8.10
CA THR A 24 -10.00 -22.92 8.81
C THR A 24 -9.85 -22.59 10.29
N SER A 25 -9.52 -23.60 11.08
CA SER A 25 -9.24 -23.45 12.52
C SER A 25 -7.87 -22.81 12.76
N PRO A 26 -7.62 -22.27 13.97
CA PRO A 26 -6.33 -21.64 14.31
C PRO A 26 -5.11 -22.56 14.21
N ASP A 27 -5.31 -23.86 14.16
CA ASP A 27 -4.24 -24.86 14.16
C ASP A 27 -3.86 -25.29 12.72
N GLU A 28 -4.57 -24.81 11.70
CA GLU A 28 -4.37 -25.18 10.29
C GLU A 28 -3.87 -23.97 9.49
N LEU A 29 -2.58 -23.97 9.14
CA LEU A 29 -1.94 -22.90 8.36
C LEU A 29 -1.26 -23.39 7.07
N ALA A 30 -1.51 -24.62 6.68
CA ALA A 30 -0.91 -25.17 5.46
C ALA A 30 -1.92 -25.98 4.64
N PRO A 31 -2.97 -25.34 4.06
CA PRO A 31 -3.23 -23.90 4.00
C PRO A 31 -4.27 -23.40 5.03
N ALA A 32 -4.17 -22.13 5.40
CA ALA A 32 -5.30 -21.40 5.96
C ALA A 32 -6.24 -20.98 4.82
N GLU A 33 -7.50 -21.34 4.90
CA GLU A 33 -8.53 -20.94 3.95
C GLU A 33 -9.28 -19.72 4.46
N VAL A 34 -9.35 -18.67 3.61
CA VAL A 34 -9.96 -17.42 3.97
C VAL A 34 -10.69 -16.78 2.78
N ILE A 35 -11.85 -16.16 3.04
CA ILE A 35 -12.56 -15.35 2.05
C ILE A 35 -12.22 -13.87 2.33
N ILE A 36 -11.53 -13.24 1.40
CA ILE A 36 -11.14 -11.83 1.48
C ILE A 36 -12.07 -11.02 0.58
N PRO A 37 -12.68 -9.91 1.08
CA PRO A 37 -13.47 -9.02 0.23
C PRO A 37 -12.68 -8.59 -1.02
N ASP A 38 -13.32 -8.55 -2.17
CA ASP A 38 -12.77 -8.20 -3.50
C ASP A 38 -11.71 -9.17 -4.07
N LEU A 39 -11.26 -10.17 -3.30
CA LEU A 39 -10.34 -11.23 -3.77
C LEU A 39 -11.03 -12.60 -3.89
N GLY A 40 -12.09 -12.81 -3.10
CA GLY A 40 -12.74 -14.11 -3.00
C GLY A 40 -11.97 -15.08 -2.11
N ARG A 41 -11.96 -16.35 -2.49
CA ARG A 41 -11.32 -17.46 -1.76
C ARG A 41 -9.81 -17.40 -1.94
N VAL A 42 -9.08 -17.44 -0.83
CA VAL A 42 -7.61 -17.43 -0.80
C VAL A 42 -7.11 -18.56 0.10
N LEU A 43 -6.18 -19.34 -0.40
CA LEU A 43 -5.47 -20.39 0.33
C LEU A 43 -4.08 -19.87 0.71
N ILE A 44 -3.82 -19.68 2.01
CA ILE A 44 -2.56 -19.11 2.48
C ILE A 44 -1.74 -20.18 3.20
N TYR A 45 -0.61 -20.54 2.61
CA TYR A 45 0.41 -21.37 3.24
C TYR A 45 1.37 -20.48 4.00
N LEU A 46 1.43 -20.61 5.34
CA LEU A 46 2.21 -19.74 6.20
C LEU A 46 3.12 -20.50 7.15
N TRP A 47 4.41 -20.15 7.15
CA TRP A 47 5.40 -20.65 8.09
C TRP A 47 6.17 -19.51 8.75
N THR A 48 6.88 -19.83 9.85
CA THR A 48 7.82 -18.89 10.45
C THR A 48 9.03 -18.70 9.54
N LEU A 49 9.36 -17.46 9.22
CA LEU A 49 10.59 -17.08 8.54
C LEU A 49 11.71 -16.92 9.56
N THR A 50 12.76 -17.73 9.43
CA THR A 50 13.89 -17.76 10.35
C THR A 50 15.21 -17.45 9.65
N PRO A 51 16.18 -16.79 10.33
CA PRO A 51 17.54 -16.63 9.77
C PRO A 51 18.17 -17.97 9.42
N ASP A 52 18.73 -18.07 8.22
CA ASP A 52 19.51 -19.25 7.84
C ASP A 52 20.91 -19.18 8.43
N ARG A 53 21.05 -19.62 9.69
CA ARG A 53 22.34 -19.67 10.40
C ARG A 53 23.18 -20.90 10.03
N SER A 54 22.71 -21.75 9.14
CA SER A 54 23.36 -23.01 8.86
C SER A 54 24.29 -22.96 7.67
N ARG A 55 25.57 -23.17 7.95
CA ARG A 55 26.68 -23.65 7.13
C ARG A 55 27.63 -22.64 6.51
N GLN A 56 28.92 -22.96 6.69
CA GLN A 56 30.05 -22.41 5.93
C GLN A 56 29.73 -22.44 4.42
N GLY A 57 29.89 -21.28 3.77
CA GLY A 57 29.74 -21.15 2.32
C GLY A 57 28.43 -20.55 1.79
N ARG A 58 27.48 -20.15 2.65
CA ARG A 58 26.30 -19.38 2.22
C ARG A 58 26.47 -17.89 2.47
N PRO A 59 25.90 -17.02 1.61
CA PRO A 59 25.89 -15.58 1.86
C PRO A 59 25.28 -15.28 3.21
N PRO A 60 25.88 -14.40 4.04
CA PRO A 60 25.21 -13.91 5.25
C PRO A 60 23.95 -13.14 4.87
N GLY A 61 22.95 -13.15 5.74
CA GLY A 61 21.72 -12.39 5.53
C GLY A 61 20.63 -13.09 4.73
N GLU A 62 20.63 -14.42 4.65
CA GLU A 62 19.50 -15.19 4.14
C GLU A 62 18.55 -15.62 5.26
N HIS A 63 17.25 -15.48 4.98
CA HIS A 63 16.16 -15.99 5.80
C HIS A 63 15.39 -17.06 5.03
N LYS A 64 14.85 -18.04 5.73
CA LYS A 64 14.12 -19.15 5.11
C LYS A 64 12.86 -19.54 5.84
N ILE A 65 11.88 -20.01 5.09
CA ILE A 65 10.83 -20.89 5.59
C ILE A 65 11.21 -22.34 5.32
N GLN A 66 10.87 -23.22 6.23
CA GLN A 66 10.94 -24.64 6.02
C GLN A 66 9.52 -25.16 5.81
N MET A 67 9.23 -25.58 4.59
CA MET A 67 7.91 -26.01 4.20
C MET A 67 7.70 -27.44 4.69
N ILE A 68 6.96 -27.57 5.79
CA ILE A 68 6.60 -28.86 6.41
C ILE A 68 5.12 -28.81 6.70
N GLY A 69 4.36 -29.83 6.23
CA GLY A 69 2.96 -30.00 6.56
C GLY A 69 2.76 -30.55 7.98
N ASP A 70 1.57 -30.29 8.54
CA ASP A 70 1.22 -30.81 9.86
C ASP A 70 1.22 -32.34 9.85
N GLY A 71 2.01 -32.94 10.76
CA GLY A 71 2.17 -34.39 10.83
C GLY A 71 3.04 -35.03 9.73
N GLN A 72 3.60 -34.22 8.82
CA GLN A 72 4.44 -34.72 7.72
C GLN A 72 5.71 -35.40 8.24
N GLN A 73 5.95 -36.64 7.83
CA GLN A 73 7.14 -37.39 8.17
C GLN A 73 8.31 -37.15 7.20
N ARG A 74 9.52 -37.35 7.68
CA ARG A 74 10.74 -37.25 6.88
C ARG A 74 10.65 -38.15 5.63
N GLY A 75 10.83 -37.56 4.45
CA GLY A 75 10.74 -38.25 3.17
C GLY A 75 9.37 -38.20 2.48
N GLN A 76 8.32 -37.79 3.18
CA GLN A 76 7.02 -37.54 2.57
C GLN A 76 7.05 -36.23 1.76
N ARG A 77 6.29 -36.25 0.65
CA ARG A 77 6.08 -35.10 -0.21
C ARG A 77 4.59 -34.74 -0.18
N GLU A 78 4.33 -33.47 -0.19
CA GLU A 78 2.98 -32.93 -0.29
C GLU A 78 2.93 -31.92 -1.44
N ASP A 79 1.75 -31.76 -2.01
CA ASP A 79 1.51 -30.79 -3.07
C ASP A 79 0.64 -29.65 -2.51
N MET A 80 0.92 -28.41 -2.92
CA MET A 80 0.06 -27.29 -2.63
C MET A 80 -1.26 -27.42 -3.39
N ILE A 81 -2.33 -26.98 -2.78
CA ILE A 81 -3.67 -26.98 -3.38
C ILE A 81 -3.80 -25.76 -4.27
N PHE A 82 -4.18 -25.96 -5.51
CA PHE A 82 -4.53 -24.92 -6.48
C PHE A 82 -5.95 -25.20 -6.98
N LEU A 83 -6.87 -24.30 -6.70
CA LEU A 83 -8.26 -24.40 -7.14
C LEU A 83 -8.54 -23.30 -8.17
N SER A 84 -9.41 -23.57 -9.12
CA SER A 84 -9.75 -22.62 -10.20
C SER A 84 -10.48 -21.37 -9.69
N ASP A 85 -11.10 -21.45 -8.53
CA ASP A 85 -11.88 -20.38 -7.89
C ASP A 85 -11.15 -19.71 -6.73
N SER A 86 -9.85 -20.03 -6.53
CA SER A 86 -9.08 -19.50 -5.42
C SER A 86 -7.71 -18.97 -5.84
N GLU A 87 -7.18 -18.05 -5.04
CA GLU A 87 -5.78 -17.65 -5.11
C GLU A 87 -4.95 -18.45 -4.10
N THR A 88 -3.80 -18.98 -4.50
CA THR A 88 -2.89 -19.69 -3.61
C THR A 88 -1.67 -18.86 -3.30
N VAL A 89 -1.44 -18.55 -2.03
CA VAL A 89 -0.38 -17.67 -1.52
C VAL A 89 0.61 -18.48 -0.69
N LEU A 90 1.90 -18.34 -1.00
CA LEU A 90 3.00 -18.83 -0.18
C LEU A 90 3.61 -17.68 0.60
N ALA A 91 3.61 -17.77 1.93
CA ALA A 91 4.08 -16.71 2.80
C ALA A 91 4.94 -17.21 3.96
N GLY A 92 5.80 -16.33 4.47
CA GLY A 92 6.56 -16.53 5.69
C GLY A 92 6.46 -15.28 6.58
N PHE A 93 6.13 -15.44 7.85
CA PHE A 93 6.16 -14.33 8.80
C PHE A 93 7.50 -14.27 9.51
N SER A 94 8.15 -13.12 9.47
CA SER A 94 9.40 -12.85 10.21
C SER A 94 9.10 -12.19 11.55
N PRO A 95 9.35 -12.88 12.68
CA PRO A 95 9.20 -12.27 14.00
C PRO A 95 10.18 -11.12 14.26
N ASP A 96 11.40 -11.22 13.70
CA ASP A 96 12.48 -10.25 13.90
C ASP A 96 12.19 -8.91 13.22
N TYR A 97 11.53 -8.96 12.07
CA TYR A 97 11.20 -7.78 11.25
C TYR A 97 9.73 -7.37 11.34
N GLY A 98 8.84 -8.25 11.83
CA GLY A 98 7.40 -7.99 11.90
C GLY A 98 6.72 -7.88 10.54
N VAL A 99 7.28 -8.54 9.49
CA VAL A 99 6.81 -8.48 8.12
C VAL A 99 6.49 -9.87 7.57
N PHE A 100 5.66 -9.91 6.52
CA PHE A 100 5.42 -11.11 5.72
C PHE A 100 6.29 -11.08 4.47
N ALA A 101 7.05 -12.14 4.22
CA ALA A 101 7.66 -12.42 2.92
C ALA A 101 6.70 -13.27 2.09
N ILE A 102 6.62 -12.99 0.79
CA ILE A 102 5.65 -13.60 -0.12
C ILE A 102 6.38 -14.09 -1.36
N TRP A 103 6.06 -15.31 -1.79
CA TRP A 103 6.58 -15.95 -2.99
C TRP A 103 5.41 -16.35 -3.91
N GLU A 104 5.71 -16.57 -5.18
CA GLU A 104 4.74 -17.06 -6.13
C GLU A 104 4.55 -18.59 -5.95
N ALA A 105 3.46 -19.00 -5.34
CA ALA A 105 3.17 -20.40 -4.99
C ALA A 105 3.30 -21.35 -6.18
N ARG A 106 2.98 -20.91 -7.42
CA ARG A 106 3.07 -21.71 -8.66
C ARG A 106 4.47 -22.29 -8.94
N TYR A 107 5.53 -21.69 -8.40
CA TYR A 107 6.90 -22.18 -8.53
C TYR A 107 7.31 -23.15 -7.40
N HIS A 108 6.46 -23.32 -6.39
CA HIS A 108 6.73 -24.11 -5.19
C HIS A 108 5.66 -25.19 -4.94
N GLN A 109 5.00 -25.67 -5.99
CA GLN A 109 3.85 -26.56 -5.95
C GLN A 109 4.05 -27.81 -5.10
N ARG A 110 5.26 -28.36 -5.10
CA ARG A 110 5.64 -29.53 -4.31
C ARG A 110 6.58 -29.17 -3.20
N TYR A 111 6.27 -29.61 -2.00
CA TYR A 111 7.15 -29.43 -0.87
C TYR A 111 7.41 -30.74 -0.12
N ALA A 112 8.56 -30.81 0.54
CA ALA A 112 9.01 -31.95 1.31
C ALA A 112 9.66 -31.48 2.58
N TYR A 113 9.78 -32.32 3.58
CA TYR A 113 10.35 -32.03 4.89
C TYR A 113 11.66 -31.22 4.90
N SER A 114 12.44 -31.25 3.83
CA SER A 114 13.71 -30.53 3.72
C SER A 114 13.67 -29.36 2.73
N ARG A 115 12.52 -29.05 2.13
CA ARG A 115 12.43 -27.95 1.16
C ARG A 115 12.38 -26.61 1.87
N ASN A 116 13.34 -25.77 1.56
CA ASN A 116 13.42 -24.42 2.05
C ASN A 116 13.19 -23.42 0.91
N VAL A 117 12.47 -22.35 1.20
CA VAL A 117 12.35 -21.18 0.33
C VAL A 117 12.97 -19.99 1.05
N GLN A 118 13.75 -19.20 0.34
CA GLN A 118 14.63 -18.20 0.92
C GLN A 118 14.31 -16.80 0.43
N VAL A 119 14.62 -15.83 1.27
CA VAL A 119 14.57 -14.40 0.99
C VAL A 119 15.79 -13.71 1.61
N ARG A 120 16.27 -12.64 1.00
CA ARG A 120 17.40 -11.87 1.51
C ARG A 120 16.96 -10.91 2.61
N GLU A 121 17.83 -10.72 3.58
CA GLU A 121 17.60 -9.86 4.75
C GLU A 121 17.26 -8.42 4.37
N HIS A 122 17.97 -7.84 3.37
CA HIS A 122 17.71 -6.47 2.92
C HIS A 122 16.26 -6.23 2.49
N LEU A 123 15.59 -7.25 1.90
CA LEU A 123 14.17 -7.15 1.53
C LEU A 123 13.27 -7.03 2.76
N LEU A 124 13.59 -7.76 3.83
CA LEU A 124 12.86 -7.69 5.10
C LEU A 124 13.09 -6.36 5.81
N GLU A 125 14.35 -5.87 5.80
CA GLU A 125 14.70 -4.56 6.35
C GLU A 125 13.99 -3.43 5.63
N GLU A 126 13.97 -3.45 4.30
CA GLU A 126 13.28 -2.46 3.49
C GLU A 126 11.77 -2.49 3.78
N ALA A 127 11.15 -3.69 3.79
CA ALA A 127 9.75 -3.85 4.13
C ALA A 127 9.42 -3.40 5.55
N ARG A 128 10.33 -3.60 6.51
CA ARG A 128 10.17 -3.09 7.87
C ARG A 128 10.18 -1.56 7.89
N LYS A 129 11.07 -0.92 7.13
CA LYS A 129 11.22 0.55 7.08
C LYS A 129 10.07 1.22 6.33
N THR A 130 9.72 0.70 5.17
CA THR A 130 8.78 1.33 4.22
C THR A 130 7.37 0.74 4.26
N GLY A 131 7.22 -0.46 4.81
CA GLY A 131 5.99 -1.25 4.78
C GLY A 131 5.83 -2.09 3.51
N TRP A 132 6.79 -1.98 2.53
CA TRP A 132 6.69 -2.61 1.22
C TRP A 132 8.05 -2.75 0.56
N ALA A 133 8.39 -3.93 0.10
CA ALA A 133 9.59 -4.18 -0.68
C ALA A 133 9.36 -5.27 -1.71
N VAL A 134 10.02 -5.18 -2.86
CA VAL A 134 9.96 -6.17 -3.94
C VAL A 134 11.39 -6.44 -4.39
N ASP A 135 11.75 -7.72 -4.53
CA ASP A 135 13.07 -8.17 -4.96
C ASP A 135 13.11 -8.35 -6.48
N GLU A 136 14.29 -8.20 -7.06
CA GLU A 136 14.51 -8.50 -8.48
C GLU A 136 14.06 -9.93 -8.82
N PRO A 137 13.48 -10.14 -10.03
CA PRO A 137 13.01 -11.45 -10.43
C PRO A 137 14.12 -12.49 -10.43
N ARG A 138 13.96 -13.53 -9.64
CA ARG A 138 14.96 -14.60 -9.51
C ARG A 138 14.64 -15.76 -10.44
N ARG A 139 15.67 -16.28 -11.11
CA ARG A 139 15.52 -17.48 -11.91
C ARG A 139 15.17 -18.70 -11.02
N VAL A 140 14.10 -19.40 -11.38
CA VAL A 140 13.65 -20.66 -10.82
C VAL A 140 13.56 -21.72 -11.92
N THR A 141 13.35 -22.98 -11.57
CA THR A 141 13.38 -24.10 -12.54
C THR A 141 12.48 -23.88 -13.75
N THR A 142 11.31 -23.27 -13.56
CA THR A 142 10.27 -23.13 -14.59
C THR A 142 10.01 -21.68 -15.02
N GLY A 143 10.88 -20.73 -14.65
CA GLY A 143 10.69 -19.33 -15.01
C GLY A 143 11.48 -18.35 -14.17
N ARG A 144 10.90 -17.16 -13.96
CA ARG A 144 11.43 -16.12 -13.08
C ARG A 144 10.38 -15.75 -12.05
N GLU A 145 10.74 -15.79 -10.79
CA GLU A 145 9.88 -15.53 -9.64
C GLU A 145 10.08 -14.11 -9.12
N VAL A 146 9.00 -13.38 -8.89
CA VAL A 146 8.98 -12.11 -8.17
C VAL A 146 8.63 -12.39 -6.71
N ARG A 147 9.43 -11.85 -5.80
CA ARG A 147 9.24 -11.99 -4.35
C ARG A 147 9.04 -10.62 -3.73
N GLY A 148 8.20 -10.57 -2.71
CA GLY A 148 7.98 -9.34 -1.96
C GLY A 148 8.03 -9.56 -0.48
N ALA A 149 8.18 -8.46 0.25
CA ALA A 149 7.96 -8.43 1.69
C ALA A 149 7.12 -7.21 2.06
N VAL A 150 6.20 -7.38 3.01
CA VAL A 150 5.27 -6.32 3.38
C VAL A 150 4.96 -6.31 4.87
N SER A 151 4.67 -5.13 5.40
CA SER A 151 4.09 -5.01 6.74
C SER A 151 2.68 -5.64 6.79
N PRO A 152 2.19 -6.07 7.95
CA PRO A 152 0.89 -6.71 8.09
C PRO A 152 -0.25 -5.94 7.42
N GLY A 153 -0.32 -4.63 7.57
CA GLY A 153 -1.38 -3.80 6.97
C GLY A 153 -1.37 -3.74 5.44
N ASN A 154 -0.31 -4.23 4.79
CA ASN A 154 -0.16 -4.25 3.33
C ASN A 154 -0.36 -5.63 2.72
N LEU A 155 -0.54 -6.68 3.53
CA LEU A 155 -0.59 -8.06 3.03
C LEU A 155 -1.69 -8.28 1.98
N THR A 156 -2.92 -7.91 2.31
CA THR A 156 -4.07 -8.05 1.38
C THR A 156 -3.86 -7.27 0.08
N ARG A 157 -3.33 -6.05 0.19
CA ARG A 157 -3.04 -5.21 -0.98
C ARG A 157 -1.98 -5.84 -1.88
N PHE A 158 -0.92 -6.40 -1.29
CA PHE A 158 0.11 -7.07 -2.07
C PHE A 158 -0.44 -8.27 -2.83
N ILE A 159 -1.22 -9.14 -2.16
CA ILE A 159 -1.85 -10.30 -2.78
C ILE A 159 -2.74 -9.89 -3.95
N ARG A 160 -3.55 -8.84 -3.77
CA ARG A 160 -4.42 -8.30 -4.82
C ARG A 160 -3.64 -7.84 -6.04
N LEU A 161 -2.61 -7.03 -5.85
CA LEU A 161 -1.80 -6.48 -6.94
C LEU A 161 -0.96 -7.55 -7.63
N ALA A 162 -0.43 -8.52 -6.88
CA ALA A 162 0.30 -9.64 -7.47
C ALA A 162 -0.62 -10.49 -8.37
N ARG A 163 -1.86 -10.76 -7.92
CA ARG A 163 -2.89 -11.43 -8.72
C ARG A 163 -3.28 -10.63 -9.96
N GLU A 164 -3.49 -9.31 -9.79
CA GLU A 164 -3.80 -8.42 -10.90
C GLU A 164 -2.73 -8.47 -11.99
N ALA A 165 -1.45 -8.40 -11.60
CA ALA A 165 -0.32 -8.51 -12.51
C ALA A 165 -0.30 -9.86 -13.25
N ASP A 166 -0.63 -10.96 -12.56
CA ASP A 166 -0.72 -12.29 -13.17
C ASP A 166 -1.91 -12.41 -14.15
N LEU A 167 -3.07 -11.86 -13.81
CA LEU A 167 -4.24 -11.82 -14.69
C LEU A 167 -4.00 -10.98 -15.95
N GLN A 168 -3.19 -9.93 -15.85
CA GLN A 168 -2.75 -9.11 -17.00
C GLN A 168 -1.65 -9.78 -17.82
N GLY A 169 -1.14 -10.95 -17.41
CA GLY A 169 -0.07 -11.67 -18.09
C GLY A 169 1.27 -10.93 -18.09
N LEU A 170 1.56 -10.11 -17.07
CA LEU A 170 2.81 -9.36 -16.99
C LEU A 170 4.01 -10.29 -16.90
N THR A 171 5.10 -9.97 -17.61
CA THR A 171 6.39 -10.63 -17.40
C THR A 171 6.91 -10.37 -15.97
N ALA A 172 7.86 -11.17 -15.50
CA ALA A 172 8.40 -11.02 -14.15
C ALA A 172 8.98 -9.62 -13.91
N GLU A 173 9.66 -9.02 -14.91
CA GLU A 173 10.23 -7.69 -14.83
C GLU A 173 9.14 -6.60 -14.77
N ARG A 174 8.08 -6.75 -15.55
CA ARG A 174 6.93 -5.83 -15.52
C ARG A 174 6.13 -5.96 -14.24
N LYS A 175 5.96 -7.17 -13.73
CA LYS A 175 5.31 -7.44 -12.45
C LYS A 175 6.09 -6.81 -11.30
N GLU A 176 7.43 -6.96 -11.29
CA GLU A 176 8.30 -6.30 -10.32
C GLU A 176 8.10 -4.77 -10.36
N ALA A 177 8.26 -4.15 -11.54
CA ALA A 177 8.09 -2.71 -11.69
C ALA A 177 6.70 -2.22 -11.26
N PHE A 178 5.64 -2.97 -11.59
CA PHE A 178 4.27 -2.70 -11.17
C PHE A 178 4.13 -2.75 -9.65
N LEU A 179 4.67 -3.78 -8.99
CA LEU A 179 4.62 -3.91 -7.54
C LEU A 179 5.46 -2.85 -6.82
N ILE A 180 6.64 -2.50 -7.34
CA ILE A 180 7.48 -1.42 -6.79
C ILE A 180 6.74 -0.08 -6.87
N SER A 181 6.19 0.27 -8.03
CA SER A 181 5.45 1.53 -8.21
C SER A 181 4.23 1.63 -7.30
N SER A 182 3.53 0.50 -7.11
CA SER A 182 2.38 0.40 -6.21
C SER A 182 2.74 0.59 -4.74
N GLY A 183 3.95 0.18 -4.34
CA GLY A 183 4.47 0.37 -2.97
C GLY A 183 4.86 1.81 -2.65
N ARG A 184 5.31 2.60 -3.63
CA ARG A 184 5.69 4.00 -3.43
C ARG A 184 4.51 4.88 -2.96
N ASN A 185 3.31 4.53 -3.37
CA ASN A 185 2.07 5.26 -3.07
C ASN A 185 1.30 4.68 -1.87
N LEU A 186 2.00 4.04 -0.92
CA LEU A 186 1.35 3.51 0.27
C LEU A 186 0.85 4.63 1.19
N PRO A 187 -0.39 4.54 1.70
CA PRO A 187 -0.86 5.40 2.77
C PRO A 187 0.07 5.29 4.00
N ILE A 188 0.32 6.39 4.68
CA ILE A 188 1.19 6.44 5.87
C ILE A 188 0.80 5.39 6.91
N LYS A 189 -0.51 5.16 7.12
CA LYS A 189 -1.04 4.15 8.06
C LYS A 189 -0.62 2.69 7.76
N ASN A 190 -0.17 2.41 6.53
CA ASN A 190 0.25 1.09 6.09
C ASN A 190 1.78 0.93 6.06
N LYS A 191 2.53 1.93 6.55
CA LYS A 191 3.98 1.84 6.70
C LYS A 191 4.34 1.07 7.99
N SER A 192 5.62 0.71 8.14
CA SER A 192 6.06 -0.12 9.27
C SER A 192 5.75 0.50 10.63
N PRO A 193 5.61 -0.30 11.70
CA PRO A 193 5.42 0.19 13.05
C PRO A 193 6.48 1.22 13.48
N ASP A 194 7.76 1.00 13.14
CA ASP A 194 8.86 1.90 13.48
C ASP A 194 8.75 3.24 12.72
N TYR A 195 8.32 3.20 11.46
CA TYR A 195 8.07 4.41 10.67
C TYR A 195 6.82 5.13 11.18
N VAL A 196 5.76 4.37 11.50
CA VAL A 196 4.54 4.92 12.10
C VAL A 196 4.84 5.48 13.49
N GLU A 197 5.69 4.83 14.29
CA GLU A 197 6.10 5.34 15.62
C GLU A 197 6.98 6.57 15.50
N SER A 198 7.92 6.62 14.54
CA SER A 198 8.69 7.83 14.27
C SER A 198 7.80 8.99 13.79
N LEU A 199 6.76 8.68 13.02
CA LEU A 199 5.73 9.65 12.64
C LEU A 199 4.80 9.97 13.81
N ARG A 200 4.42 8.97 14.65
CA ARG A 200 3.63 9.20 15.86
C ARG A 200 4.38 10.05 16.88
N GLN A 201 5.68 9.86 17.05
CA GLN A 201 6.48 10.75 17.90
C GLN A 201 6.55 12.17 17.33
N ARG A 202 6.70 12.31 16.00
CA ARG A 202 6.55 13.58 15.31
C ARG A 202 5.11 14.09 15.36
N GLU A 203 4.11 13.22 15.20
CA GLU A 203 2.69 13.54 15.32
C GLU A 203 2.24 13.76 16.76
N LEU A 204 2.79 13.09 17.78
CA LEU A 204 2.49 13.36 19.18
C LEU A 204 3.01 14.75 19.60
N VAL A 205 4.16 15.14 19.08
CA VAL A 205 4.64 16.51 19.22
C VAL A 205 3.74 17.48 18.44
N THR A 206 3.14 17.06 17.33
CA THR A 206 2.21 17.86 16.51
C THR A 206 0.75 17.70 16.94
N ARG A 207 0.32 16.53 17.46
CA ARG A 207 -1.04 16.25 17.99
C ARG A 207 -1.33 16.90 19.32
N ALA A 208 -0.32 17.22 20.10
CA ALA A 208 -0.51 18.09 21.28
C ALA A 208 -1.08 19.47 20.89
N VAL A 209 -1.14 19.78 19.58
CA VAL A 209 -1.62 21.05 19.02
C VAL A 209 -2.61 20.87 17.86
N ARG A 210 -3.10 19.65 17.55
CA ARG A 210 -4.16 19.52 16.54
C ARG A 210 -5.43 20.20 17.04
N ASP A 211 -5.73 21.32 16.44
CA ASP A 211 -7.04 21.96 16.61
C ASP A 211 -8.12 20.99 16.09
N THR A 212 -8.79 20.29 17.01
CA THR A 212 -9.91 19.37 16.70
C THR A 212 -11.02 20.06 15.92
N THR A 213 -10.97 21.39 15.82
CA THR A 213 -11.91 22.23 15.08
C THR A 213 -11.48 22.51 13.64
N PHE A 214 -10.24 22.14 13.23
CA PHE A 214 -9.72 22.44 11.89
C PHE A 214 -10.60 21.85 10.77
N SER A 215 -10.82 20.54 10.75
CA SER A 215 -11.62 19.90 9.72
C SER A 215 -13.07 20.42 9.65
N PRO A 216 -13.80 20.60 10.77
CA PRO A 216 -15.10 21.27 10.77
C PRO A 216 -15.05 22.70 10.22
N LYS A 217 -14.04 23.51 10.56
CA LYS A 217 -13.90 24.88 10.05
C LYS A 217 -13.70 24.90 8.53
N VAL A 218 -12.85 24.01 7.99
CA VAL A 218 -12.63 23.89 6.54
C VAL A 218 -13.92 23.50 5.84
N LYS A 219 -14.62 22.47 6.31
CA LYS A 219 -15.92 22.03 5.76
C LYS A 219 -16.94 23.18 5.76
N LEU A 220 -17.05 23.91 6.86
CA LEU A 220 -17.93 25.06 6.98
C LEU A 220 -17.56 26.17 5.98
N ALA A 221 -16.26 26.46 5.81
CA ALA A 221 -15.81 27.48 4.86
C ALA A 221 -16.20 27.17 3.40
N PHE A 222 -16.36 25.88 3.06
CA PHE A 222 -16.84 25.42 1.75
C PHE A 222 -18.36 25.08 1.73
N GLY A 223 -19.09 25.39 2.80
CA GLY A 223 -20.53 25.09 2.91
C GLY A 223 -20.83 23.60 2.96
N TYR A 224 -19.93 22.78 3.54
CA TYR A 224 -19.99 21.34 3.59
C TYR A 224 -20.08 20.67 2.20
N MET A 225 -19.53 21.32 1.18
CA MET A 225 -19.52 20.83 -0.20
C MET A 225 -18.09 20.51 -0.66
N CYS A 226 -17.98 19.59 -1.59
CA CYS A 226 -16.75 19.37 -2.34
C CYS A 226 -16.44 20.61 -3.19
N GLY A 227 -15.25 21.17 -3.06
CA GLY A 227 -14.80 22.34 -3.82
C GLY A 227 -14.74 22.13 -5.33
N VAL A 228 -14.72 20.86 -5.80
CA VAL A 228 -14.62 20.51 -7.21
C VAL A 228 -15.99 20.17 -7.81
N CYS A 229 -16.75 19.23 -7.23
CA CYS A 229 -18.00 18.74 -7.81
C CYS A 229 -19.26 19.21 -7.07
N ASN A 230 -19.13 20.02 -6.02
CA ASN A 230 -20.22 20.52 -5.20
C ASN A 230 -21.10 19.44 -4.50
N VAL A 231 -20.68 18.16 -4.48
CA VAL A 231 -21.39 17.15 -3.71
C VAL A 231 -21.33 17.47 -2.22
N GLN A 232 -22.45 17.35 -1.53
CA GLN A 232 -22.56 17.65 -0.10
C GLN A 232 -22.59 16.37 0.74
N LEU A 233 -23.57 15.55 0.70
CA LEU A 233 -23.78 14.22 1.28
C LEU A 233 -22.99 13.87 2.58
N ASP A 234 -22.46 14.85 3.30
CA ASP A 234 -21.63 14.72 4.52
C ASP A 234 -20.37 13.80 4.36
N ILE A 235 -19.93 13.61 3.11
CA ILE A 235 -18.77 12.77 2.78
C ILE A 235 -17.49 13.56 2.52
N VAL A 236 -17.53 14.89 2.66
CA VAL A 236 -16.37 15.74 2.37
C VAL A 236 -15.36 15.72 3.51
N GLU A 237 -14.10 15.85 3.13
CA GLU A 237 -12.93 15.82 3.99
C GLU A 237 -12.11 17.12 3.80
N ALA A 238 -11.35 17.51 4.83
CA ALA A 238 -10.38 18.58 4.71
C ALA A 238 -9.06 18.05 4.13
N ALA A 239 -8.75 18.40 2.89
CA ALA A 239 -7.53 18.06 2.18
C ALA A 239 -6.50 19.19 2.35
N HIS A 240 -5.30 18.90 2.87
CA HIS A 240 -4.24 19.90 2.99
C HIS A 240 -3.65 20.24 1.63
N ILE A 241 -3.44 21.54 1.37
CA ILE A 241 -2.77 22.04 0.17
C ILE A 241 -1.27 21.74 0.27
N ILE A 242 -0.62 22.15 1.34
CA ILE A 242 0.74 21.73 1.70
C ILE A 242 0.59 20.49 2.58
N PRO A 243 1.04 19.31 2.13
CA PRO A 243 0.90 18.07 2.89
C PRO A 243 1.47 18.17 4.31
N ILE A 244 0.83 17.52 5.28
CA ILE A 244 1.26 17.54 6.70
C ILE A 244 2.71 17.06 6.87
N SER A 245 3.20 16.22 5.97
CA SER A 245 4.57 15.71 5.96
C SER A 245 5.60 16.75 5.50
N GLU A 246 5.18 17.89 4.98
CA GLU A 246 6.07 18.91 4.45
C GLU A 246 6.28 20.05 5.44
N GLU A 247 7.50 20.61 5.43
CA GLU A 247 7.85 21.77 6.23
C GLU A 247 6.99 22.99 5.86
N GLY A 248 6.46 23.65 6.86
CA GLY A 248 5.57 24.81 6.70
C GLY A 248 4.09 24.45 6.51
N SER A 249 3.71 23.16 6.64
CA SER A 249 2.31 22.78 6.74
C SER A 249 1.74 23.15 8.10
N VAL A 250 0.54 23.73 8.11
CA VAL A 250 -0.19 24.14 9.30
C VAL A 250 -1.67 23.84 9.16
N ASP A 251 -2.37 23.65 10.28
CA ASP A 251 -3.82 23.42 10.37
C ASP A 251 -4.57 24.77 10.32
N GLU A 252 -4.43 25.49 9.21
CA GLU A 252 -5.04 26.79 8.96
C GLU A 252 -5.97 26.74 7.74
N LEU A 253 -7.04 27.55 7.74
CA LEU A 253 -8.06 27.55 6.69
C LEU A 253 -7.48 27.72 5.28
N TRP A 254 -6.47 28.57 5.15
CA TRP A 254 -5.80 28.82 3.87
C TRP A 254 -5.00 27.60 3.34
N ASN A 255 -4.64 26.66 4.22
CA ASN A 255 -3.88 25.46 3.84
C ASN A 255 -4.78 24.25 3.60
N ALA A 256 -6.06 24.43 3.36
CA ALA A 256 -6.97 23.31 3.15
C ALA A 256 -8.11 23.59 2.18
N ILE A 257 -8.61 22.50 1.60
CA ILE A 257 -9.74 22.46 0.66
C ILE A 257 -10.70 21.38 1.13
N SER A 258 -12.02 21.65 1.03
CA SER A 258 -13.03 20.61 1.25
C SER A 258 -13.23 19.79 -0.01
N LEU A 259 -12.93 18.51 0.04
CA LEU A 259 -13.04 17.59 -1.11
C LEU A 259 -13.83 16.32 -0.74
N CYS A 260 -14.60 15.77 -1.68
CA CYS A 260 -15.13 14.42 -1.52
C CYS A 260 -14.01 13.37 -1.66
N PRO A 261 -14.18 12.12 -1.20
CA PRO A 261 -13.12 11.11 -1.21
C PRO A 261 -12.46 10.91 -2.58
N ASN A 262 -13.25 10.92 -3.66
CA ASN A 262 -12.72 10.78 -5.02
C ASN A 262 -11.80 11.94 -5.41
N HIS A 263 -12.23 13.19 -5.18
CA HIS A 263 -11.42 14.36 -5.51
C HIS A 263 -10.24 14.54 -4.56
N HIS A 264 -10.37 14.12 -3.30
CA HIS A 264 -9.25 14.09 -2.35
C HIS A 264 -8.16 13.12 -2.83
N THR A 265 -8.56 11.91 -3.25
CA THR A 265 -7.62 10.92 -3.81
C THR A 265 -6.93 11.42 -5.08
N LEU A 266 -7.68 12.04 -6.00
CA LEU A 266 -7.11 12.63 -7.22
C LEU A 266 -6.16 13.78 -6.92
N PHE A 267 -6.49 14.62 -5.94
CA PHE A 267 -5.65 15.74 -5.51
C PHE A 267 -4.36 15.26 -4.85
N ASP A 268 -4.41 14.25 -3.98
CA ASP A 268 -3.23 13.68 -3.34
C ASP A 268 -2.34 12.93 -4.33
N ALA A 269 -2.95 12.25 -5.31
CA ALA A 269 -2.24 11.57 -6.40
C ALA A 269 -1.70 12.54 -7.49
N ARG A 270 -1.90 13.86 -7.36
CA ARG A 270 -1.56 14.89 -8.33
C ARG A 270 -2.24 14.75 -9.70
N LEU A 271 -3.24 13.91 -9.79
CA LEU A 271 -4.08 13.79 -11.00
C LEU A 271 -5.02 14.96 -11.17
N LEU A 272 -5.32 15.67 -10.08
CA LEU A 272 -6.06 16.92 -10.04
C LEU A 272 -5.19 17.97 -9.39
N LEU A 273 -4.91 19.04 -10.11
CA LEU A 273 -4.16 20.20 -9.64
C LEU A 273 -5.07 21.43 -9.60
N ILE A 274 -4.81 22.31 -8.65
CA ILE A 274 -5.53 23.56 -8.49
C ILE A 274 -4.51 24.70 -8.59
N LYS A 275 -4.76 25.60 -9.52
CA LYS A 275 -3.93 26.79 -9.74
C LYS A 275 -4.19 27.87 -8.68
N PRO A 276 -3.30 28.84 -8.51
CA PRO A 276 -3.51 29.97 -7.60
C PRO A 276 -4.78 30.79 -7.90
N ASP A 277 -5.22 30.84 -9.17
CA ASP A 277 -6.46 31.47 -9.60
C ASP A 277 -7.72 30.61 -9.37
N LEU A 278 -7.55 29.48 -8.70
CA LEU A 278 -8.55 28.42 -8.47
C LEU A 278 -8.93 27.60 -9.71
N GLY A 279 -8.32 27.82 -10.87
CA GLY A 279 -8.51 27.01 -12.05
C GLY A 279 -8.09 25.56 -11.79
N ILE A 280 -8.89 24.59 -12.24
CA ILE A 280 -8.59 23.16 -12.09
C ILE A 280 -7.86 22.66 -13.34
N THR A 281 -6.82 21.89 -13.15
CA THR A 281 -6.01 21.26 -14.20
C THR A 281 -5.53 19.89 -13.78
N SER A 282 -4.85 19.17 -14.65
CA SER A 282 -4.19 17.89 -14.40
C SER A 282 -2.69 18.00 -14.52
N ASP A 283 -1.97 17.02 -14.01
CA ASP A 283 -0.55 16.84 -14.28
C ASP A 283 -0.41 15.99 -15.56
N ASP A 284 -0.05 16.64 -16.67
CA ASP A 284 0.06 15.98 -17.97
C ASP A 284 1.17 14.91 -17.97
N ALA A 285 2.23 15.09 -17.21
CA ALA A 285 3.30 14.09 -17.09
C ALA A 285 2.82 12.82 -16.42
N VAL A 286 2.04 12.95 -15.33
CA VAL A 286 1.42 11.81 -14.64
C VAL A 286 0.42 11.11 -15.57
N ILE A 287 -0.38 11.86 -16.31
CA ILE A 287 -1.33 11.28 -17.28
C ILE A 287 -0.61 10.54 -18.41
N GLN A 288 0.43 11.11 -18.99
CA GLN A 288 1.24 10.47 -20.03
C GLN A 288 1.91 9.19 -19.53
N PHE A 289 2.44 9.22 -18.30
CA PHE A 289 2.98 8.03 -17.66
C PHE A 289 1.92 6.94 -17.52
N LEU A 290 0.72 7.26 -17.02
CA LEU A 290 -0.38 6.31 -16.91
C LEU A 290 -0.84 5.78 -18.27
N GLN A 291 -0.81 6.62 -19.31
CA GLN A 291 -1.11 6.21 -20.70
C GLN A 291 -0.09 5.21 -21.22
N SER A 292 1.21 5.45 -20.99
CA SER A 292 2.27 4.53 -21.40
C SER A 292 2.16 3.17 -20.70
N GLU A 293 1.58 3.15 -19.49
CA GLU A 293 1.31 1.95 -18.70
C GLU A 293 -0.05 1.28 -19.02
N GLY A 294 -0.82 1.83 -19.95
CA GLY A 294 -2.17 1.32 -20.27
C GLY A 294 -3.20 1.50 -19.13
N ARG A 295 -2.98 2.46 -18.25
CA ARG A 295 -3.76 2.68 -17.01
C ARG A 295 -4.54 3.99 -17.00
N ALA A 296 -4.69 4.65 -18.15
CA ALA A 296 -5.35 5.94 -18.29
C ALA A 296 -6.74 5.84 -18.95
N GLU A 297 -7.35 4.67 -19.00
CA GLU A 297 -8.71 4.51 -19.53
C GLU A 297 -9.69 5.39 -18.74
N GLY A 298 -10.54 6.14 -19.45
CA GLY A 298 -11.47 7.09 -18.83
C GLY A 298 -10.85 8.42 -18.37
N ALA A 299 -9.50 8.57 -18.39
CA ALA A 299 -8.84 9.81 -17.98
C ALA A 299 -9.28 11.02 -18.81
N ALA A 300 -9.44 10.85 -20.12
CA ALA A 300 -9.87 11.92 -21.02
C ALA A 300 -11.28 12.46 -20.66
N ASP A 301 -12.20 11.59 -20.25
CA ASP A 301 -13.56 12.00 -19.82
C ASP A 301 -13.54 12.68 -18.45
N LEU A 302 -12.72 12.16 -17.52
CA LEU A 302 -12.53 12.78 -16.22
C LEU A 302 -11.95 14.19 -16.38
N LEU A 303 -10.88 14.35 -17.14
CA LEU A 303 -10.20 15.61 -17.35
C LEU A 303 -11.07 16.61 -18.10
N ARG A 304 -11.85 16.17 -19.08
CA ARG A 304 -12.79 17.04 -19.83
C ARG A 304 -13.84 17.66 -18.90
N ARG A 305 -14.29 16.94 -17.85
CA ARG A 305 -15.25 17.46 -16.87
C ARG A 305 -14.68 18.62 -16.05
N TYR A 306 -13.36 18.67 -15.88
CA TYR A 306 -12.69 19.67 -15.02
C TYR A 306 -11.88 20.68 -15.80
N SER A 307 -11.53 20.42 -17.08
CA SER A 307 -10.90 21.40 -17.95
C SER A 307 -11.82 22.61 -18.07
N SER A 308 -11.35 23.77 -17.70
CA SER A 308 -12.12 25.04 -17.64
C SER A 308 -13.06 25.20 -16.43
N SER A 309 -12.98 24.30 -15.44
CA SER A 309 -13.69 24.50 -14.18
C SER A 309 -12.82 25.20 -13.12
N TYR A 310 -13.47 25.73 -12.11
CA TYR A 310 -12.81 26.43 -11.00
C TYR A 310 -13.23 25.79 -9.68
N LEU A 311 -12.28 25.75 -8.76
CA LEU A 311 -12.56 25.39 -7.37
C LEU A 311 -13.59 26.37 -6.79
N ARG A 312 -14.56 25.85 -6.05
CA ARG A 312 -15.51 26.65 -5.27
C ARG A 312 -14.73 27.57 -4.33
N LYS A 313 -15.04 28.86 -4.38
CA LYS A 313 -14.48 29.87 -3.46
C LYS A 313 -14.93 29.57 -2.03
N PRO A 314 -14.03 29.43 -1.06
CA PRO A 314 -14.40 29.35 0.35
C PRO A 314 -14.97 30.67 0.86
N SER A 315 -15.69 30.64 1.99
CA SER A 315 -16.32 31.84 2.57
C SER A 315 -15.33 32.94 2.90
N PHE A 316 -14.07 32.58 3.26
CA PHE A 316 -13.01 33.51 3.55
C PHE A 316 -12.31 34.13 2.33
N TRP A 317 -12.75 33.81 1.10
CA TRP A 317 -12.10 34.27 -0.14
C TRP A 317 -12.01 35.81 -0.25
N GLN A 318 -12.89 36.52 0.43
CA GLN A 318 -12.87 38.00 0.48
C GLN A 318 -11.81 38.55 1.46
N GLU A 319 -11.28 37.72 2.34
CA GLU A 319 -10.23 38.07 3.27
C GLU A 319 -8.87 38.01 2.55
N ALA A 320 -8.26 39.17 2.28
CA ALA A 320 -7.07 39.26 1.43
C ALA A 320 -5.91 38.40 1.96
N ASP A 321 -5.63 38.42 3.26
CA ASP A 321 -4.54 37.65 3.87
C ASP A 321 -4.72 36.13 3.68
N LEU A 322 -5.89 35.58 3.99
CA LEU A 322 -6.19 34.17 3.84
C LEU A 322 -6.18 33.72 2.39
N ARG A 323 -6.74 34.56 1.50
CA ARG A 323 -6.70 34.31 0.06
C ARG A 323 -5.27 34.23 -0.48
N ASP A 324 -4.45 35.22 -0.15
CA ASP A 324 -3.08 35.36 -0.68
C ASP A 324 -2.20 34.20 -0.18
N ARG A 325 -2.38 33.78 1.08
CA ARG A 325 -1.72 32.59 1.64
C ARG A 325 -2.17 31.31 0.94
N MET A 326 -3.48 31.14 0.69
CA MET A 326 -4.00 29.99 -0.05
C MET A 326 -3.45 29.95 -1.47
N GLN A 327 -3.42 31.07 -2.18
CA GLN A 327 -2.85 31.18 -3.52
C GLN A 327 -1.34 30.82 -3.53
N THR A 328 -0.60 31.29 -2.53
CA THR A 328 0.82 30.94 -2.36
C THR A 328 1.02 29.44 -2.13
N ALA A 329 0.20 28.83 -1.27
CA ALA A 329 0.25 27.38 -1.01
C ALA A 329 -0.07 26.56 -2.27
N LEU A 330 -1.10 26.96 -3.03
CA LEU A 330 -1.45 26.32 -4.31
C LEU A 330 -0.32 26.45 -5.34
N GLY A 331 0.30 27.65 -5.42
CA GLY A 331 1.46 27.87 -6.29
C GLY A 331 2.66 26.99 -5.92
N ARG A 332 2.95 26.84 -4.63
CA ARG A 332 4.00 25.95 -4.14
C ARG A 332 3.73 24.49 -4.51
N ARG A 333 2.50 24.01 -4.30
CA ARG A 333 2.11 22.64 -4.67
C ARG A 333 2.21 22.40 -6.18
N LEU A 334 1.81 23.38 -6.99
CA LEU A 334 1.89 23.30 -8.45
C LEU A 334 3.36 23.24 -8.93
N ALA A 335 4.25 24.06 -8.35
CA ALA A 335 5.66 24.07 -8.70
C ALA A 335 6.37 22.72 -8.42
N GLN A 336 5.97 22.04 -7.36
CA GLN A 336 6.50 20.70 -7.02
C GLN A 336 6.13 19.63 -8.05
N SER A 337 5.04 19.80 -8.79
CA SER A 337 4.66 18.89 -9.88
C SER A 337 5.59 19.03 -11.10
N ALA A 338 6.09 20.23 -11.36
CA ALA A 338 7.01 20.51 -12.48
C ALA A 338 8.44 19.98 -12.27
N VAL A 339 8.86 19.71 -11.01
CA VAL A 339 10.22 19.24 -10.67
C VAL A 339 10.31 17.71 -10.63
N SER A 340 9.18 17.01 -10.60
CA SER A 340 9.11 15.54 -10.48
C SER A 340 8.87 14.85 -11.84
N ALA A 341 8.84 15.61 -12.92
CA ALA A 341 8.77 15.19 -14.32
C ALA A 341 10.17 15.29 -14.97
#